data_dae38f00663de2e25f35626ba180bd90
#
_entry.id   dae38f00663de2e25f35626ba180bd90
#
_cell.length_a   1.000
_cell.length_b   1.000
_cell.length_c   1.000
_cell.angle_alpha   90.00
_cell.angle_beta   90.00
_cell.angle_gamma   90.00
#
_symmetry.space_group_name_H-M   'P 1'
#
loop_
_entity.id
_entity.type
_entity.pdbx_description
1 polymer ?
#
loop_
_entity_poly.entity_id
_entity_poly.type
_entity_poly.pdbx_seq_one_letter_code
_entity_poly.pdbx_strand_id
1 'polypeptide(L)'
;CAVNALLADGDVLYIGTERGLFIQKDGQLLQVQTDKNMLAACNRIMDLCLNEDKSVLWLATVQGLFSYSLKDGQINSWHFRENVPEADYFRCLTRIGETLYLGTMSQGVVCFDIPKQTFAHTVSLGCDVISDISGDGKETVYIATDGNGVHFLSHKDRKVVRRFFHDVNDKEGIRSNSIYSLLVDDRGA
;
A
#
# COMPACT_ATOMS: atom_id res chain seq x y z
N CYS A 1 -0.47 21.60 1.34
CA CYS A 1 -0.57 20.27 0.76
C CYS A 1 -0.49 19.24 1.88
N ALA A 2 -1.42 18.29 1.94
CA ALA A 2 -1.33 17.21 2.92
C ALA A 2 -0.26 16.21 2.48
N VAL A 3 0.50 15.71 3.46
CA VAL A 3 1.43 14.59 3.31
C VAL A 3 0.69 13.34 3.79
N ASN A 4 0.62 12.32 2.95
CA ASN A 4 -0.10 11.08 3.23
C ASN A 4 0.86 9.92 3.50
N ALA A 5 2.04 9.92 2.86
CA ALA A 5 3.02 8.85 2.98
C ALA A 5 4.45 9.38 3.04
N LEU A 6 5.27 8.71 3.83
CA LEU A 6 6.71 8.94 3.94
C LEU A 6 7.45 7.60 3.85
N LEU A 7 8.47 7.54 3.01
CA LEU A 7 9.33 6.38 2.87
C LEU A 7 10.79 6.81 2.85
N ALA A 8 11.55 6.36 3.82
CA ALA A 8 12.99 6.65 3.92
C ALA A 8 13.80 5.48 3.35
N ASP A 9 14.84 5.81 2.56
CA ASP A 9 15.85 4.87 2.11
C ASP A 9 17.24 5.54 2.16
N GLY A 10 18.01 5.19 3.19
CA GLY A 10 19.27 5.87 3.48
C GLY A 10 19.05 7.36 3.70
N ASP A 11 19.74 8.19 2.92
CA ASP A 11 19.65 9.67 3.00
C ASP A 11 18.55 10.25 2.10
N VAL A 12 17.73 9.41 1.48
CA VAL A 12 16.64 9.83 0.60
C VAL A 12 15.30 9.66 1.32
N LEU A 13 14.45 10.69 1.28
CA LEU A 13 13.07 10.64 1.75
C LEU A 13 12.11 10.85 0.58
N TYR A 14 11.29 9.86 0.31
CA TYR A 14 10.17 9.93 -0.63
C TYR A 14 8.92 10.39 0.11
N ILE A 15 8.19 11.34 -0.45
CA ILE A 15 7.06 12.01 0.19
C ILE A 15 5.86 11.96 -0.75
N GLY A 16 4.89 11.15 -0.41
CA GLY A 16 3.60 11.05 -1.10
C GLY A 16 2.63 12.11 -0.58
N THR A 17 2.08 12.91 -1.48
CA THR A 17 1.19 14.02 -1.11
C THR A 17 -0.08 14.05 -1.93
N GLU A 18 -1.00 14.96 -1.57
CA GLU A 18 -2.18 15.28 -2.41
C GLU A 18 -1.83 16.00 -3.72
N ARG A 19 -0.57 16.36 -3.94
CA ARG A 19 -0.09 17.07 -5.14
C ARG A 19 1.07 16.36 -5.84
N GLY A 20 1.15 15.04 -5.66
CA GLY A 20 2.15 14.18 -6.28
C GLY A 20 3.32 13.82 -5.38
N LEU A 21 4.38 13.36 -6.01
CA LEU A 21 5.60 12.85 -5.36
C LEU A 21 6.63 13.96 -5.19
N PHE A 22 7.19 14.03 -3.99
CA PHE A 22 8.38 14.82 -3.69
C PHE A 22 9.50 13.89 -3.23
N ILE A 23 10.73 14.27 -3.55
CA ILE A 23 11.94 13.58 -3.14
C ILE A 23 12.84 14.58 -2.43
N GLN A 24 13.22 14.26 -1.19
CA GLN A 24 14.20 15.01 -0.44
C GLN A 24 15.51 14.22 -0.45
N LYS A 25 16.59 14.86 -0.91
CA LYS A 25 17.93 14.30 -0.94
C LYS A 25 18.95 15.43 -0.80
N ASP A 26 20.07 15.21 -0.10
CA ASP A 26 21.16 16.18 0.08
C ASP A 26 20.67 17.57 0.55
N GLY A 27 19.66 17.60 1.42
CA GLY A 27 19.05 18.84 1.93
C GLY A 27 18.14 19.57 0.93
N GLN A 28 17.95 19.05 -0.28
CA GLN A 28 17.07 19.61 -1.29
C GLN A 28 15.75 18.86 -1.38
N LEU A 29 14.65 19.59 -1.53
CA LEU A 29 13.33 19.04 -1.77
C LEU A 29 12.92 19.33 -3.21
N LEU A 30 12.71 18.27 -3.99
CA LEU A 30 12.34 18.35 -5.40
C LEU A 30 10.96 17.71 -5.60
N GLN A 31 10.08 18.40 -6.34
CA GLN A 31 8.85 17.79 -6.84
C GLN A 31 9.15 17.02 -8.12
N VAL A 32 8.73 15.76 -8.17
CA VAL A 32 8.82 14.95 -9.38
C VAL A 32 7.89 15.56 -10.44
N GLN A 33 8.48 15.98 -11.55
CA GLN A 33 7.74 16.52 -12.69
C GLN A 33 7.21 15.36 -13.52
N THR A 34 5.92 15.39 -13.82
CA THR A 34 5.25 14.41 -14.67
C THR A 34 4.53 15.13 -15.80
N ASP A 35 4.22 14.42 -16.88
CA ASP A 35 3.37 14.97 -17.94
C ASP A 35 2.03 15.45 -17.39
N LYS A 36 1.50 16.53 -17.97
CA LYS A 36 0.24 17.15 -17.51
C LYS A 36 -0.94 16.16 -17.40
N ASN A 37 -0.97 15.14 -18.26
CA ASN A 37 -2.00 14.10 -18.24
C ASN A 37 -1.79 13.09 -17.11
N MET A 38 -0.56 12.77 -16.76
CA MET A 38 -0.22 11.90 -15.63
C MET A 38 -0.25 12.63 -14.29
N LEU A 39 0.03 13.94 -14.26
CA LEU A 39 -0.12 14.77 -13.06
C LEU A 39 -1.53 14.71 -12.47
N ALA A 40 -2.56 14.68 -13.30
CA ALA A 40 -3.94 14.57 -12.83
C ALA A 40 -4.23 13.21 -12.18
N ALA A 41 -3.63 12.14 -12.69
CA ALA A 41 -3.85 10.77 -12.21
C ALA A 41 -2.99 10.41 -10.98
N CYS A 42 -1.76 10.93 -10.87
CA CYS A 42 -0.85 10.67 -9.74
C CYS A 42 -0.98 11.67 -8.59
N ASN A 43 -1.91 12.61 -8.65
CA ASN A 43 -1.92 13.77 -7.75
C ASN A 43 -2.22 13.44 -6.29
N ARG A 44 -2.83 12.31 -5.98
CA ARG A 44 -3.17 11.95 -4.60
C ARG A 44 -2.54 10.62 -4.26
N ILE A 45 -1.27 10.68 -3.86
CA ILE A 45 -0.52 9.52 -3.42
C ILE A 45 -0.92 9.24 -1.98
N MET A 46 -1.31 8.01 -1.71
CA MET A 46 -1.77 7.56 -0.40
C MET A 46 -0.69 6.77 0.33
N ASP A 47 0.14 6.01 -0.41
CA ASP A 47 1.20 5.19 0.18
C ASP A 47 2.32 4.90 -0.82
N LEU A 48 3.50 4.49 -0.32
CA LEU A 48 4.74 4.32 -1.07
C LEU A 48 5.45 3.01 -0.69
N CYS A 49 5.98 2.29 -1.67
CA CYS A 49 6.80 1.10 -1.44
C CYS A 49 7.91 0.97 -2.49
N LEU A 50 9.15 0.68 -2.08
CA LEU A 50 10.23 0.34 -3.01
C LEU A 50 10.14 -1.12 -3.44
N ASN A 51 10.54 -1.40 -4.69
CA ASN A 51 10.82 -2.78 -5.10
C ASN A 51 12.12 -3.29 -4.43
N GLU A 52 12.48 -4.56 -4.66
CA GLU A 52 13.56 -5.22 -3.93
C GLU A 52 14.93 -4.60 -4.20
N ASP A 53 15.23 -4.31 -5.44
CA ASP A 53 16.49 -3.70 -5.88
C ASP A 53 16.51 -2.17 -5.73
N LYS A 54 15.44 -1.60 -5.19
CA LYS A 54 15.26 -0.15 -4.98
C LYS A 54 15.38 0.69 -6.25
N SER A 55 15.08 0.13 -7.39
CA SER A 55 15.10 0.83 -8.68
C SER A 55 13.76 1.45 -9.06
N VAL A 56 12.68 0.97 -8.44
CA VAL A 56 11.30 1.38 -8.71
C VAL A 56 10.58 1.71 -7.41
N LEU A 57 9.92 2.87 -7.40
CA LEU A 57 9.01 3.28 -6.35
C LEU A 57 7.57 3.02 -6.80
N TRP A 58 6.84 2.20 -6.04
CA TRP A 58 5.42 1.95 -6.24
C TRP A 58 4.59 2.96 -5.48
N LEU A 59 3.53 3.45 -6.09
CA LEU A 59 2.67 4.50 -5.58
C LEU A 59 1.22 4.00 -5.54
N ALA A 60 0.66 3.84 -4.35
CA ALA A 60 -0.77 3.66 -4.18
C ALA A 60 -1.46 5.01 -4.27
N THR A 61 -2.44 5.15 -5.15
CA THR A 61 -3.17 6.41 -5.35
C THR A 61 -4.67 6.22 -5.30
N VAL A 62 -5.41 7.31 -5.30
CA VAL A 62 -6.89 7.27 -5.40
C VAL A 62 -7.38 6.94 -6.81
N GLN A 63 -6.49 6.79 -7.78
CA GLN A 63 -6.85 6.59 -9.19
C GLN A 63 -6.05 5.44 -9.84
N GLY A 64 -5.48 4.55 -9.04
CA GLY A 64 -4.75 3.39 -9.54
C GLY A 64 -3.43 3.14 -8.85
N LEU A 65 -2.75 2.11 -9.31
CA LEU A 65 -1.38 1.77 -8.97
C LEU A 65 -0.44 2.41 -9.98
N PHE A 66 0.59 3.09 -9.50
CA PHE A 66 1.63 3.68 -10.35
C PHE A 66 3.01 3.17 -9.95
N SER A 67 3.94 3.19 -10.89
CA SER A 67 5.36 3.03 -10.60
C SER A 67 6.16 4.21 -11.12
N TYR A 68 7.19 4.59 -10.36
CA TYR A 68 8.16 5.59 -10.74
C TYR A 68 9.55 4.96 -10.79
N SER A 69 10.17 4.95 -11.95
CA SER A 69 11.55 4.49 -12.14
C SER A 69 12.54 5.51 -11.60
N LEU A 70 13.33 5.11 -10.61
CA LEU A 70 14.34 5.98 -10.00
C LEU A 70 15.56 6.20 -10.88
N LYS A 71 15.68 5.42 -11.97
CA LYS A 71 16.80 5.51 -12.91
C LYS A 71 16.59 6.58 -13.99
N ASP A 72 15.40 6.63 -14.56
CA ASP A 72 15.10 7.44 -15.74
C ASP A 72 13.83 8.30 -15.60
N GLY A 73 13.15 8.22 -14.45
CA GLY A 73 11.97 9.02 -14.16
C GLY A 73 10.70 8.55 -14.88
N GLN A 74 10.73 7.39 -15.54
CA GLN A 74 9.56 6.87 -16.24
C GLN A 74 8.44 6.50 -15.24
N ILE A 75 7.19 6.84 -15.60
CA ILE A 75 6.00 6.50 -14.84
C ILE A 75 5.12 5.56 -15.66
N ASN A 76 4.64 4.49 -15.01
CA ASN A 76 3.62 3.59 -15.57
C ASN A 76 2.42 3.53 -14.64
N SER A 77 1.27 3.12 -15.16
CA SER A 77 0.03 3.01 -14.39
C SER A 77 -0.74 1.73 -14.70
N TRP A 78 -1.46 1.24 -13.70
CA TRP A 78 -2.36 0.09 -13.80
C TRP A 78 -3.66 0.37 -13.06
N HIS A 79 -4.77 -0.06 -13.66
CA HIS A 79 -6.11 0.04 -13.12
C HIS A 79 -6.64 -1.35 -12.79
N PHE A 80 -7.20 -1.52 -11.59
CA PHE A 80 -7.73 -2.83 -11.16
C PHE A 80 -9.01 -3.19 -11.91
N ARG A 81 -9.88 -2.20 -12.10
CA ARG A 81 -11.11 -2.36 -12.88
C ARG A 81 -11.31 -1.15 -13.79
N GLU A 82 -11.20 -1.36 -15.08
CA GLU A 82 -11.57 -0.35 -16.04
C GLU A 82 -13.05 0.06 -15.85
N ASN A 83 -13.32 1.35 -15.93
CA ASN A 83 -14.66 1.96 -15.77
C ASN A 83 -15.30 1.84 -14.37
N VAL A 84 -14.55 1.49 -13.34
CA VAL A 84 -14.99 1.50 -11.93
C VAL A 84 -13.96 2.27 -11.11
N PRO A 85 -13.93 3.62 -11.16
CA PRO A 85 -12.89 4.42 -10.50
C PRO A 85 -12.76 4.18 -8.99
N GLU A 86 -13.86 3.85 -8.31
CA GLU A 86 -13.87 3.56 -6.88
C GLU A 86 -13.10 2.28 -6.53
N ALA A 87 -12.96 1.35 -7.49
CA ALA A 87 -12.18 0.13 -7.31
C ALA A 87 -10.67 0.39 -7.33
N ASP A 88 -10.25 1.52 -7.89
CA ASP A 88 -8.85 1.94 -8.02
C ASP A 88 -8.36 2.82 -6.86
N TYR A 89 -9.18 3.02 -5.84
CA TYR A 89 -8.74 3.74 -4.64
C TYR A 89 -7.89 2.83 -3.76
N PHE A 90 -6.58 2.84 -3.98
CA PHE A 90 -5.60 2.17 -3.15
C PHE A 90 -5.13 3.08 -2.03
N ARG A 91 -5.43 2.68 -0.78
CA ARG A 91 -5.14 3.47 0.42
C ARG A 91 -3.76 3.21 0.99
N CYS A 92 -3.33 1.96 0.92
CA CYS A 92 -2.06 1.48 1.47
C CYS A 92 -1.51 0.35 0.61
N LEU A 93 -0.20 0.11 0.68
CA LEU A 93 0.42 -1.01 0.00
C LEU A 93 1.62 -1.55 0.78
N THR A 94 1.88 -2.85 0.60
CA THR A 94 3.12 -3.49 1.04
C THR A 94 3.58 -4.50 -0.01
N ARG A 95 4.86 -4.86 0.04
CA ARG A 95 5.46 -5.83 -0.87
C ARG A 95 6.02 -7.03 -0.09
N ILE A 96 5.73 -8.23 -0.57
CA ILE A 96 6.45 -9.44 -0.19
C ILE A 96 6.89 -10.15 -1.49
N GLY A 97 8.18 -10.34 -1.65
CA GLY A 97 8.75 -10.87 -2.89
C GLY A 97 8.32 -10.06 -4.11
N GLU A 98 7.75 -10.71 -5.09
CA GLU A 98 7.28 -10.12 -6.35
C GLU A 98 5.77 -9.83 -6.35
N THR A 99 5.15 -9.72 -5.19
CA THR A 99 3.72 -9.40 -5.06
C THR A 99 3.54 -8.11 -4.27
N LEU A 100 2.77 -7.17 -4.83
CA LEU A 100 2.21 -6.06 -4.07
C LEU A 100 0.85 -6.46 -3.51
N TYR A 101 0.62 -6.10 -2.26
CA TYR A 101 -0.66 -6.18 -1.58
C TYR A 101 -1.19 -4.77 -1.39
N LEU A 102 -2.35 -4.49 -1.94
CA LEU A 102 -2.96 -3.17 -1.98
C LEU A 102 -4.25 -3.18 -1.17
N GLY A 103 -4.29 -2.37 -0.13
CA GLY A 103 -5.51 -2.16 0.64
C GLY A 103 -6.40 -1.13 -0.04
N THR A 104 -7.68 -1.46 -0.20
CA THR A 104 -8.66 -0.62 -0.88
C THR A 104 -9.71 -0.07 0.07
N MET A 105 -10.50 0.87 -0.43
CA MET A 105 -11.66 1.41 0.30
C MET A 105 -12.96 0.61 0.08
N SER A 106 -12.98 -0.36 -0.86
CA SER A 106 -14.23 -1.02 -1.22
C SER A 106 -14.10 -2.43 -1.79
N GLN A 107 -12.86 -2.96 -1.91
CA GLN A 107 -12.61 -4.25 -2.55
C GLN A 107 -11.76 -5.21 -1.68
N GLY A 108 -11.53 -4.85 -0.40
CA GLY A 108 -10.62 -5.61 0.46
C GLY A 108 -9.16 -5.45 0.03
N VAL A 109 -8.39 -6.52 0.01
CA VAL A 109 -7.00 -6.53 -0.43
C VAL A 109 -6.89 -7.04 -1.85
N VAL A 110 -6.27 -6.26 -2.70
CA VAL A 110 -5.98 -6.60 -4.11
C VAL A 110 -4.51 -6.95 -4.26
N CYS A 111 -4.21 -8.05 -4.94
CA CYS A 111 -2.84 -8.49 -5.20
C CYS A 111 -2.42 -8.14 -6.62
N PHE A 112 -1.22 -7.59 -6.77
CA PHE A 112 -0.60 -7.28 -8.05
C PHE A 112 0.70 -8.07 -8.22
N ASP A 113 0.81 -8.79 -9.32
CA ASP A 113 1.99 -9.59 -9.71
C ASP A 113 2.96 -8.66 -10.47
N ILE A 114 4.09 -8.34 -9.84
CA ILE A 114 5.06 -7.38 -10.39
C ILE A 114 5.66 -7.85 -11.71
N PRO A 115 6.15 -9.10 -11.87
CA PRO A 115 6.68 -9.57 -13.14
C PRO A 115 5.67 -9.60 -14.28
N LYS A 116 4.44 -9.99 -13.99
CA LYS A 116 3.37 -10.03 -15.01
C LYS A 116 2.72 -8.69 -15.26
N GLN A 117 2.93 -7.72 -14.35
CA GLN A 117 2.30 -6.40 -14.40
C GLN A 117 0.76 -6.48 -14.48
N THR A 118 0.17 -7.40 -13.73
CA THR A 118 -1.27 -7.64 -13.71
C THR A 118 -1.80 -7.82 -12.31
N PHE A 119 -3.05 -7.40 -12.09
CA PHE A 119 -3.79 -7.76 -10.90
C PHE A 119 -4.15 -9.25 -10.93
N ALA A 120 -3.80 -9.98 -9.87
CA ALA A 120 -3.90 -11.44 -9.85
C ALA A 120 -5.20 -11.92 -9.20
N HIS A 121 -5.52 -11.43 -7.99
CA HIS A 121 -6.73 -11.80 -7.25
C HIS A 121 -7.03 -10.82 -6.12
N THR A 122 -8.20 -10.94 -5.54
CA THR A 122 -8.61 -10.25 -4.32
C THR A 122 -8.67 -11.21 -3.14
N VAL A 123 -8.32 -10.72 -1.95
CA VAL A 123 -8.51 -11.45 -0.70
C VAL A 123 -9.69 -10.82 0.04
N SER A 124 -10.77 -11.59 0.18
CA SER A 124 -11.92 -11.16 0.95
C SER A 124 -11.69 -11.41 2.44
N LEU A 125 -11.92 -10.41 3.26
CA LEU A 125 -11.71 -10.44 4.71
C LEU A 125 -13.03 -10.32 5.48
N GLY A 126 -14.17 -10.29 4.78
CA GLY A 126 -15.46 -9.95 5.36
C GLY A 126 -15.60 -8.47 5.74
N CYS A 127 -14.65 -7.66 5.28
CA CYS A 127 -14.65 -6.20 5.36
C CYS A 127 -13.93 -5.68 4.13
N ASP A 128 -14.53 -4.71 3.45
CA ASP A 128 -14.01 -4.17 2.20
C ASP A 128 -13.09 -2.97 2.40
N VAL A 129 -13.14 -2.35 3.58
CA VAL A 129 -12.35 -1.17 3.92
C VAL A 129 -11.06 -1.58 4.62
N ILE A 130 -9.94 -1.42 3.94
CA ILE A 130 -8.60 -1.66 4.49
C ILE A 130 -8.01 -0.33 4.96
N SER A 131 -7.66 -0.27 6.23
CA SER A 131 -7.10 0.93 6.84
C SER A 131 -5.60 1.02 6.65
N ASP A 132 -4.92 -0.11 6.82
CA ASP A 132 -3.45 -0.20 6.71
C ASP A 132 -3.02 -1.62 6.38
N ILE A 133 -1.84 -1.75 5.77
CA ILE A 133 -1.26 -3.04 5.40
C ILE A 133 0.26 -3.00 5.57
N SER A 134 0.80 -4.02 6.22
CA SER A 134 2.25 -4.14 6.43
C SER A 134 2.70 -5.59 6.24
N GLY A 135 3.94 -5.80 5.86
CA GLY A 135 4.51 -7.13 5.68
C GLY A 135 5.77 -7.32 6.53
N ASP A 136 6.05 -8.56 6.95
CA ASP A 136 7.31 -8.94 7.60
C ASP A 136 8.48 -9.09 6.61
N GLY A 137 8.25 -8.81 5.33
CA GLY A 137 9.21 -8.98 4.24
C GLY A 137 9.49 -10.43 3.84
N LYS A 138 8.82 -11.41 4.45
CA LYS A 138 9.06 -12.85 4.24
C LYS A 138 7.81 -13.61 3.83
N GLU A 139 6.87 -13.77 4.75
CA GLU A 139 5.76 -14.71 4.60
C GLU A 139 4.41 -14.12 5.01
N THR A 140 4.37 -13.16 5.93
CA THR A 140 3.13 -12.68 6.53
C THR A 140 2.79 -11.26 6.12
N VAL A 141 1.56 -11.07 5.67
CA VAL A 141 0.94 -9.75 5.48
C VAL A 141 -0.03 -9.50 6.62
N TYR A 142 0.16 -8.39 7.31
CA TYR A 142 -0.69 -7.91 8.38
C TYR A 142 -1.65 -6.87 7.80
N ILE A 143 -2.93 -7.01 8.07
CA ILE A 143 -3.97 -6.21 7.46
C ILE A 143 -4.86 -5.64 8.55
N ALA A 144 -4.87 -4.31 8.68
CA ALA A 144 -5.80 -3.58 9.52
C ALA A 144 -7.07 -3.25 8.74
N THR A 145 -8.22 -3.45 9.35
CA THR A 145 -9.52 -3.18 8.74
C THR A 145 -10.32 -2.17 9.55
N ASP A 146 -11.23 -1.47 8.89
CA ASP A 146 -12.21 -0.64 9.57
C ASP A 146 -13.46 -1.49 9.87
N GLY A 147 -13.46 -2.06 11.07
CA GLY A 147 -14.60 -2.80 11.62
C GLY A 147 -14.46 -4.32 11.70
N ASN A 148 -13.35 -4.93 11.22
CA ASN A 148 -13.15 -6.39 11.30
C ASN A 148 -11.79 -6.80 11.91
N GLY A 149 -11.15 -5.91 12.67
CA GLY A 149 -9.92 -6.20 13.41
C GLY A 149 -8.68 -6.31 12.53
N VAL A 150 -7.72 -7.14 12.95
CA VAL A 150 -6.45 -7.39 12.26
C VAL A 150 -6.43 -8.80 11.71
N HIS A 151 -6.03 -8.94 10.45
CA HIS A 151 -5.89 -10.23 9.77
C HIS A 151 -4.43 -10.50 9.44
N PHE A 152 -4.03 -11.76 9.57
CA PHE A 152 -2.71 -12.29 9.21
C PHE A 152 -2.89 -13.15 7.97
N LEU A 153 -2.35 -12.71 6.86
CA LEU A 153 -2.42 -13.39 5.57
C LEU A 153 -1.09 -14.08 5.28
N SER A 154 -1.12 -15.39 5.02
CA SER A 154 0.05 -16.11 4.50
C SER A 154 0.28 -15.71 3.04
N HIS A 155 1.50 -15.24 2.74
CA HIS A 155 1.93 -14.93 1.38
C HIS A 155 1.90 -16.17 0.49
N LYS A 156 2.39 -17.30 0.99
CA LYS A 156 2.47 -18.58 0.27
C LYS A 156 1.10 -19.11 -0.14
N ASP A 157 0.18 -19.19 0.82
CA ASP A 157 -1.13 -19.82 0.60
C ASP A 157 -2.21 -18.81 0.18
N ARG A 158 -1.92 -17.51 0.33
CA ARG A 158 -2.84 -16.39 0.07
C ARG A 158 -4.15 -16.53 0.84
N LYS A 159 -4.04 -17.05 2.08
CA LYS A 159 -5.16 -17.29 2.99
C LYS A 159 -4.91 -16.62 4.32
N VAL A 160 -6.00 -16.16 4.92
CA VAL A 160 -5.98 -15.67 6.30
C VAL A 160 -5.70 -16.87 7.23
N VAL A 161 -4.60 -16.79 7.97
CA VAL A 161 -4.15 -17.85 8.90
C VAL A 161 -4.45 -17.52 10.35
N ARG A 162 -4.64 -16.22 10.66
CA ARG A 162 -4.95 -15.73 11.99
C ARG A 162 -5.72 -14.43 11.92
N ARG A 163 -6.52 -14.14 12.95
CA ARG A 163 -7.25 -12.89 13.09
C ARG A 163 -7.31 -12.48 14.56
N PHE A 164 -7.13 -11.18 14.81
CA PHE A 164 -7.46 -10.54 16.07
C PHE A 164 -8.69 -9.66 15.88
N PHE A 165 -9.67 -9.83 16.76
CA PHE A 165 -10.86 -9.00 16.77
C PHE A 165 -11.29 -8.73 18.22
N HIS A 166 -12.08 -7.70 18.42
CA HIS A 166 -12.61 -7.37 19.73
C HIS A 166 -13.65 -8.42 20.15
N ASP A 167 -13.43 -9.02 21.33
CA ASP A 167 -14.39 -9.85 22.04
C ASP A 167 -14.68 -9.19 23.39
N VAL A 168 -15.94 -8.94 23.69
CA VAL A 168 -16.37 -8.31 24.96
C VAL A 168 -16.00 -9.14 26.19
N ASN A 169 -15.80 -10.44 26.03
CA ASN A 169 -15.41 -11.36 27.11
C ASN A 169 -13.88 -11.46 27.28
N ASP A 170 -13.10 -11.02 26.30
CA ASP A 170 -11.63 -11.01 26.38
C ASP A 170 -11.13 -9.65 26.87
N LYS A 171 -10.75 -9.61 28.17
CA LYS A 171 -10.24 -8.39 28.81
C LYS A 171 -8.82 -8.02 28.37
N GLU A 172 -8.06 -8.96 27.84
CA GLU A 172 -6.68 -8.77 27.37
C GLU A 172 -6.61 -8.50 25.87
N GLY A 173 -7.69 -8.72 25.13
CA GLY A 173 -7.78 -8.52 23.69
C GLY A 173 -7.86 -7.06 23.26
N ILE A 174 -7.87 -6.86 21.93
CA ILE A 174 -8.06 -5.53 21.34
C ILE A 174 -9.43 -4.96 21.71
N ARG A 175 -9.51 -3.63 21.86
CA ARG A 175 -10.72 -2.94 22.35
C ARG A 175 -11.63 -2.42 21.25
N SER A 176 -11.21 -2.53 19.98
CA SER A 176 -11.96 -2.10 18.81
C SER A 176 -11.66 -3.00 17.63
N ASN A 177 -12.62 -3.14 16.73
CA ASN A 177 -12.42 -3.78 15.42
C ASN A 177 -12.04 -2.78 14.32
N SER A 178 -12.12 -1.47 14.59
CA SER A 178 -11.60 -0.45 13.68
C SER A 178 -10.15 -0.16 14.05
N ILE A 179 -9.24 -0.63 13.23
CA ILE A 179 -7.79 -0.51 13.39
C ILE A 179 -7.28 0.44 12.31
N TYR A 180 -6.56 1.47 12.70
CA TYR A 180 -6.18 2.55 11.77
C TYR A 180 -4.78 2.41 11.20
N SER A 181 -3.84 1.82 11.96
CA SER A 181 -2.45 1.67 11.53
C SER A 181 -1.79 0.46 12.16
N LEU A 182 -0.79 -0.07 11.48
CA LEU A 182 0.05 -1.19 11.87
C LEU A 182 1.52 -0.78 11.83
N LEU A 183 2.29 -1.33 12.73
CA LEU A 183 3.74 -1.29 12.69
C LEU A 183 4.29 -2.70 12.89
N VAL A 184 5.08 -3.17 11.95
CA VAL A 184 5.80 -4.43 12.07
C VAL A 184 7.26 -4.08 12.37
N ASP A 185 7.77 -4.53 13.51
CA ASP A 185 9.17 -4.31 13.89
C ASP A 185 10.11 -5.29 13.17
N ASP A 186 11.43 -5.08 13.31
CA ASP A 186 12.47 -5.92 12.68
C ASP A 186 12.42 -7.39 13.13
N ARG A 187 11.68 -7.69 14.20
CA ARG A 187 11.47 -9.05 14.70
C ARG A 187 10.21 -9.70 14.14
N GLY A 188 9.40 -8.96 13.40
CA GLY A 188 8.16 -9.43 12.79
C GLY A 188 7.00 -9.52 13.77
N ALA A 189 6.96 -8.65 14.76
CA ALA A 189 5.90 -8.58 15.78
C ALA A 189 5.30 -7.17 15.85
#